data_d9ca22e20b5af15b40b904f40effc302
#
_entry.id   d9ca22e20b5af15b40b904f40effc302
#
_cell.length_a   1.000
_cell.length_b   1.000
_cell.length_c   1.000
_cell.angle_alpha   90.00
_cell.angle_beta   90.00
_cell.angle_gamma   90.00
#
_symmetry.space_group_name_H-M   'P 1'
#
loop_
_entity.id
_entity.type
_entity.pdbx_description
1 polymer ?
#
loop_
_entity_poly.entity_id
_entity_poly.type
_entity_poly.pdbx_seq_one_letter_code
_entity_poly.pdbx_strand_id
1 'polypeptide(L)'
;MSKFQIFLIVLYLFFFGAVGGWVLELLFRRFFSGANPERKWLNPGFLFGPCLPLYGFGTVLLFILSEMDHQLFGSFSGTFWYYPVMFVVMALAMTLLEYIVGVVSFKGFHLRLWDYSKLWGNIQGIICPLFTFFWGRVVAGVLLFAVSAAAEAGGVVRGTPAGVVYGGRVLRHFPH
;
A
#
# COMPACT_ATOMS: atom_id res chain seq x y z
N MET A 1 13.95 -16.90 1.67
CA MET A 1 12.54 -17.34 1.54
C MET A 1 12.42 -18.27 0.35
N SER A 2 11.57 -19.33 0.43
CA SER A 2 11.27 -20.19 -0.71
C SER A 2 10.36 -19.43 -1.72
N LYS A 3 10.40 -19.86 -3.00
CA LYS A 3 9.50 -19.28 -4.03
C LYS A 3 8.02 -19.42 -3.65
N PHE A 4 7.67 -20.50 -2.99
CA PHE A 4 6.31 -20.74 -2.50
C PHE A 4 5.90 -19.76 -1.39
N GLN A 5 6.80 -19.43 -0.46
CA GLN A 5 6.54 -18.42 0.58
C GLN A 5 6.32 -17.02 -0.02
N ILE A 6 7.15 -16.63 -1.01
CA ILE A 6 6.98 -15.37 -1.72
C ILE A 6 5.62 -15.32 -2.41
N PHE A 7 5.23 -16.39 -3.11
CA PHE A 7 3.92 -16.48 -3.76
C PHE A 7 2.77 -16.31 -2.77
N LEU A 8 2.83 -16.96 -1.60
CA LEU A 8 1.80 -16.82 -0.58
C LEU A 8 1.71 -15.39 -0.01
N ILE A 9 2.85 -14.73 0.21
CA ILE A 9 2.89 -13.35 0.67
C ILE A 9 2.25 -12.41 -0.36
N VAL A 10 2.61 -12.55 -1.63
CA VAL A 10 2.04 -11.75 -2.72
C VAL A 10 0.52 -11.97 -2.83
N LEU A 11 0.08 -13.21 -2.74
CA LEU A 11 -1.34 -13.56 -2.78
C LEU A 11 -2.10 -12.95 -1.59
N TYR A 12 -1.55 -13.08 -0.39
CA TYR A 12 -2.12 -12.47 0.82
C TYR A 12 -2.22 -10.95 0.71
N LEU A 13 -1.14 -10.29 0.30
CA LEU A 13 -1.10 -8.83 0.13
C LEU A 13 -2.10 -8.36 -0.92
N PHE A 14 -2.22 -9.10 -2.03
CA PHE A 14 -3.20 -8.80 -3.07
C PHE A 14 -4.63 -8.82 -2.52
N PHE A 15 -5.03 -9.89 -1.86
CA PHE A 15 -6.39 -9.99 -1.32
C PHE A 15 -6.65 -9.02 -0.17
N PHE A 16 -5.66 -8.83 0.71
CA PHE A 16 -5.74 -7.85 1.78
C PHE A 16 -5.94 -6.43 1.23
N GLY A 17 -5.15 -6.04 0.23
CA GLY A 17 -5.27 -4.76 -0.45
C GLY A 17 -6.60 -4.61 -1.18
N ALA A 18 -7.04 -5.65 -1.91
CA ALA A 18 -8.26 -5.62 -2.69
C ALA A 18 -9.53 -5.48 -1.81
N VAL A 19 -9.58 -6.17 -0.69
CA VAL A 19 -10.69 -6.07 0.28
C VAL A 19 -10.62 -4.77 1.06
N GLY A 20 -9.43 -4.41 1.55
CA GLY A 20 -9.20 -3.14 2.25
C GLY A 20 -9.56 -1.92 1.39
N GLY A 21 -9.13 -1.93 0.13
CA GLY A 21 -9.48 -0.90 -0.85
C GLY A 21 -10.99 -0.85 -1.14
N TRP A 22 -11.66 -1.99 -1.18
CA TRP A 22 -13.12 -2.02 -1.29
C TRP A 22 -13.80 -1.33 -0.09
N VAL A 23 -13.35 -1.60 1.13
CA VAL A 23 -13.86 -0.93 2.34
C VAL A 23 -13.63 0.58 2.27
N LEU A 24 -12.41 1.01 1.91
CA LEU A 24 -12.07 2.43 1.77
C LEU A 24 -12.94 3.12 0.72
N GLU A 25 -13.11 2.52 -0.45
CA GLU A 25 -13.92 3.08 -1.52
C GLU A 25 -15.41 3.12 -1.15
N LEU A 26 -15.91 2.11 -0.45
CA LEU A 26 -17.29 2.07 0.06
C LEU A 26 -17.56 3.25 1.02
N LEU A 27 -16.62 3.49 1.96
CA LEU A 27 -16.68 4.61 2.89
C LEU A 27 -16.55 5.96 2.16
N PHE A 28 -15.59 6.06 1.23
CA PHE A 28 -15.42 7.27 0.43
C PHE A 28 -16.69 7.62 -0.34
N ARG A 29 -17.28 6.66 -1.06
CA ARG A 29 -18.53 6.87 -1.81
C ARG A 29 -19.69 7.25 -0.90
N ARG A 30 -19.77 6.67 0.28
CA ARG A 30 -20.82 6.96 1.25
C ARG A 30 -20.71 8.37 1.82
N PHE A 31 -19.51 8.80 2.20
CA PHE A 31 -19.33 10.02 3.00
C PHE A 31 -18.82 11.22 2.22
N PHE A 32 -18.04 11.01 1.16
CA PHE A 32 -17.30 12.08 0.49
C PHE A 32 -17.67 12.27 -0.97
N SER A 33 -18.14 11.24 -1.68
CA SER A 33 -18.40 11.33 -3.10
C SER A 33 -19.59 12.23 -3.45
N GLY A 34 -19.35 13.24 -4.29
CA GLY A 34 -20.41 14.06 -4.86
C GLY A 34 -21.33 13.32 -5.86
N ALA A 35 -20.86 12.19 -6.39
CA ALA A 35 -21.64 11.33 -7.29
C ALA A 35 -22.70 10.50 -6.55
N ASN A 36 -22.70 10.52 -5.20
CA ASN A 36 -23.68 9.84 -4.35
C ASN A 36 -24.34 10.83 -3.38
N PRO A 37 -25.19 11.76 -3.88
CA PRO A 37 -25.80 12.79 -3.04
C PRO A 37 -26.76 12.21 -1.98
N GLU A 38 -27.38 11.08 -2.27
CA GLU A 38 -28.30 10.40 -1.34
C GLU A 38 -27.57 9.57 -0.25
N ARG A 39 -26.25 9.54 -0.27
CA ARG A 39 -25.42 8.81 0.72
C ARG A 39 -25.83 7.35 0.87
N LYS A 40 -26.21 6.69 -0.21
CA LYS A 40 -26.55 5.26 -0.24
C LYS A 40 -25.29 4.40 -0.13
N TRP A 41 -25.42 3.19 0.40
CA TRP A 41 -24.39 2.17 0.37
C TRP A 41 -24.34 1.53 -1.03
N LEU A 42 -23.41 2.00 -1.86
CA LEU A 42 -23.21 1.49 -3.22
C LEU A 42 -21.97 0.62 -3.24
N ASN A 43 -22.11 -0.64 -3.65
CA ASN A 43 -20.96 -1.53 -3.80
C ASN A 43 -20.00 -0.97 -4.87
N PRO A 44 -18.76 -0.62 -4.52
CA PRO A 44 -17.78 -0.15 -5.48
C PRO A 44 -17.07 -1.30 -6.23
N GLY A 45 -17.32 -2.55 -5.84
CA GLY A 45 -16.64 -3.73 -6.38
C GLY A 45 -16.90 -3.91 -7.87
N PHE A 46 -15.87 -4.36 -8.58
CA PHE A 46 -15.93 -4.62 -10.02
C PHE A 46 -16.82 -5.82 -10.36
N LEU A 47 -16.89 -6.81 -9.47
CA LEU A 47 -17.74 -7.99 -9.55
C LEU A 47 -18.72 -8.01 -8.37
N PHE A 48 -19.38 -9.13 -8.15
CA PHE A 48 -20.38 -9.28 -7.07
C PHE A 48 -19.78 -9.33 -5.66
N GLY A 49 -18.43 -9.27 -5.52
CA GLY A 49 -17.74 -9.42 -4.25
C GLY A 49 -17.10 -8.14 -3.71
N PRO A 50 -16.68 -8.14 -2.44
CA PRO A 50 -15.97 -7.05 -1.79
C PRO A 50 -14.50 -7.04 -2.23
N CYS A 51 -14.24 -6.80 -3.50
CA CYS A 51 -12.91 -6.88 -4.07
C CYS A 51 -12.70 -5.77 -5.10
N LEU A 52 -11.62 -5.00 -4.94
CA LEU A 52 -11.12 -4.03 -5.92
C LEU A 52 -9.71 -4.43 -6.34
N PRO A 53 -9.54 -5.11 -7.50
CA PRO A 53 -8.24 -5.59 -7.95
C PRO A 53 -7.17 -4.51 -8.08
N LEU A 54 -7.54 -3.28 -8.43
CA LEU A 54 -6.63 -2.13 -8.50
C LEU A 54 -5.85 -1.93 -7.19
N TYR A 55 -6.55 -1.96 -6.05
CA TYR A 55 -5.94 -1.84 -4.73
C TYR A 55 -5.07 -3.05 -4.37
N GLY A 56 -5.48 -4.25 -4.79
CA GLY A 56 -4.68 -5.47 -4.64
C GLY A 56 -3.35 -5.38 -5.38
N PHE A 57 -3.38 -5.03 -6.67
CA PHE A 57 -2.17 -4.81 -7.46
C PHE A 57 -1.33 -3.65 -6.91
N GLY A 58 -1.98 -2.57 -6.44
CA GLY A 58 -1.31 -1.45 -5.78
C GLY A 58 -0.53 -1.89 -4.54
N THR A 59 -1.14 -2.69 -3.67
CA THR A 59 -0.47 -3.20 -2.46
C THR A 59 0.74 -4.06 -2.80
N VAL A 60 0.62 -4.95 -3.80
CA VAL A 60 1.75 -5.77 -4.27
C VAL A 60 2.85 -4.89 -4.87
N LEU A 61 2.50 -3.90 -5.69
CA LEU A 61 3.47 -2.95 -6.27
C LEU A 61 4.24 -2.19 -5.18
N LEU A 62 3.54 -1.67 -4.17
CA LEU A 62 4.15 -0.96 -3.05
C LEU A 62 5.07 -1.88 -2.24
N PHE A 63 4.69 -3.13 -2.04
CA PHE A 63 5.56 -4.13 -1.40
C PHE A 63 6.84 -4.37 -2.20
N ILE A 64 6.74 -4.57 -3.51
CA ILE A 64 7.91 -4.74 -4.38
C ILE A 64 8.82 -3.52 -4.31
N LEU A 65 8.25 -2.31 -4.39
CA LEU A 65 9.03 -1.08 -4.29
C LEU A 65 9.71 -0.92 -2.93
N SER A 66 9.07 -1.32 -1.85
CA SER A 66 9.66 -1.27 -0.51
C SER A 66 10.81 -2.27 -0.33
N GLU A 67 10.71 -3.45 -0.95
CA GLU A 67 11.83 -4.43 -0.94
C GLU A 67 13.02 -3.96 -1.81
N MET A 68 12.73 -3.24 -2.89
CA MET A 68 13.77 -2.68 -3.77
C MET A 68 14.41 -1.41 -3.19
N ASP A 69 13.75 -0.75 -2.23
CA ASP A 69 14.18 0.52 -1.65
C ASP A 69 15.61 0.45 -1.09
N HIS A 70 15.93 -0.57 -0.31
CA HIS A 70 17.28 -0.78 0.21
C HIS A 70 18.35 -0.91 -0.89
N GLN A 71 18.00 -1.45 -2.04
CA GLN A 71 18.92 -1.62 -3.17
C GLN A 71 19.07 -0.35 -3.99
N LEU A 72 17.97 0.40 -4.19
CA LEU A 72 17.95 1.58 -5.05
C LEU A 72 18.33 2.87 -4.29
N PHE A 73 17.95 2.98 -3.05
CA PHE A 73 18.05 4.20 -2.25
C PHE A 73 18.80 4.00 -0.93
N GLY A 74 19.46 2.86 -0.72
CA GLY A 74 20.16 2.54 0.53
C GLY A 74 21.21 3.57 0.92
N SER A 75 21.87 4.21 -0.04
CA SER A 75 22.81 5.32 0.18
C SER A 75 22.10 6.64 0.61
N PHE A 76 20.80 6.72 0.40
CA PHE A 76 19.96 7.88 0.71
C PHE A 76 19.19 7.70 2.03
N SER A 77 19.11 6.46 2.53
CA SER A 77 18.42 6.13 3.77
C SER A 77 19.05 6.88 4.95
N GLY A 78 18.21 7.52 5.76
CA GLY A 78 18.67 8.37 6.88
C GLY A 78 18.83 9.85 6.53
N THR A 79 18.70 10.25 5.27
CA THR A 79 18.69 11.65 4.86
C THR A 79 17.27 12.22 4.99
N PHE A 80 17.14 13.51 5.34
CA PHE A 80 15.85 14.20 5.44
C PHE A 80 15.00 14.07 4.15
N TRP A 81 15.66 14.05 2.99
CA TRP A 81 15.02 13.97 1.68
C TRP A 81 14.51 12.55 1.30
N TYR A 82 14.90 11.53 2.03
CA TYR A 82 14.49 10.16 1.75
C TYR A 82 12.97 9.99 1.71
N TYR A 83 12.26 10.42 2.76
CA TYR A 83 10.81 10.27 2.84
C TYR A 83 10.03 11.04 1.77
N PRO A 84 10.35 12.31 1.47
CA PRO A 84 9.73 13.04 0.36
C PRO A 84 9.95 12.37 -1.00
N VAL A 85 11.16 11.89 -1.28
CA VAL A 85 11.46 11.19 -2.54
C VAL A 85 10.68 9.90 -2.65
N MET A 86 10.68 9.07 -1.61
CA MET A 86 9.91 7.82 -1.59
C MET A 86 8.41 8.07 -1.74
N PHE A 87 7.88 9.08 -1.09
CA PHE A 87 6.48 9.48 -1.27
C PHE A 87 6.16 9.78 -2.74
N VAL A 88 7.00 10.56 -3.41
CA VAL A 88 6.81 10.91 -4.83
C VAL A 88 6.93 9.67 -5.72
N VAL A 89 7.94 8.84 -5.53
CA VAL A 89 8.15 7.61 -6.32
C VAL A 89 6.94 6.68 -6.20
N MET A 90 6.48 6.44 -4.98
CA MET A 90 5.34 5.55 -4.73
C MET A 90 4.02 6.15 -5.25
N ALA A 91 3.80 7.46 -5.09
CA ALA A 91 2.62 8.13 -5.63
C ALA A 91 2.58 8.07 -7.17
N LEU A 92 3.71 8.28 -7.84
CA LEU A 92 3.81 8.16 -9.29
C LEU A 92 3.62 6.72 -9.77
N ALA A 93 4.18 5.74 -9.05
CA ALA A 93 4.00 4.32 -9.38
C ALA A 93 2.52 3.92 -9.27
N MET A 94 1.81 4.36 -8.23
CA MET A 94 0.38 4.11 -8.08
C MET A 94 -0.44 4.82 -9.16
N THR A 95 -0.10 6.05 -9.53
CA THR A 95 -0.75 6.79 -10.61
C THR A 95 -0.54 6.12 -11.97
N LEU A 96 0.67 5.59 -12.20
CA LEU A 96 0.95 4.81 -13.42
C LEU A 96 0.11 3.53 -13.47
N LEU A 97 0.02 2.81 -12.36
CA LEU A 97 -0.83 1.62 -12.25
C LEU A 97 -2.31 1.97 -12.53
N GLU A 98 -2.83 3.06 -11.93
CA GLU A 98 -4.18 3.55 -12.16
C GLU A 98 -4.41 3.88 -13.65
N TYR A 99 -3.44 4.54 -14.28
CA TYR A 99 -3.50 4.85 -15.70
C TYR A 99 -3.56 3.59 -16.57
N ILE A 100 -2.68 2.61 -16.31
CA ILE A 100 -2.66 1.35 -17.05
C ILE A 100 -4.00 0.62 -16.92
N VAL A 101 -4.49 0.46 -15.70
CA VAL A 101 -5.79 -0.20 -15.46
C VAL A 101 -6.93 0.56 -16.11
N GLY A 102 -6.94 1.89 -16.02
CA GLY A 102 -7.95 2.73 -16.67
C GLY A 102 -7.94 2.61 -18.18
N VAL A 103 -6.77 2.64 -18.81
CA VAL A 103 -6.62 2.47 -20.27
C VAL A 103 -7.05 1.07 -20.71
N VAL A 104 -6.62 0.03 -20.02
CA VAL A 104 -7.00 -1.37 -20.33
C VAL A 104 -8.51 -1.56 -20.19
N SER A 105 -9.10 -1.04 -19.11
CA SER A 105 -10.54 -1.14 -18.90
C SER A 105 -11.33 -0.38 -19.96
N PHE A 106 -10.91 0.83 -20.31
CA PHE A 106 -11.62 1.64 -21.27
C PHE A 106 -11.45 1.16 -22.72
N LYS A 107 -10.20 0.87 -23.15
CA LYS A 107 -9.92 0.45 -24.54
C LYS A 107 -10.15 -1.04 -24.76
N GLY A 108 -9.88 -1.89 -23.75
CA GLY A 108 -10.01 -3.33 -23.88
C GLY A 108 -11.41 -3.85 -23.63
N PHE A 109 -12.09 -3.32 -22.62
CA PHE A 109 -13.42 -3.80 -22.19
C PHE A 109 -14.54 -2.80 -22.43
N HIS A 110 -14.23 -1.60 -22.97
CA HIS A 110 -15.18 -0.48 -23.14
C HIS A 110 -15.88 -0.08 -21.82
N LEU A 111 -15.23 -0.33 -20.69
CA LEU A 111 -15.73 -0.04 -19.35
C LEU A 111 -14.99 1.16 -18.76
N ARG A 112 -15.72 2.22 -18.46
CA ARG A 112 -15.18 3.36 -17.71
C ARG A 112 -15.45 3.13 -16.23
N LEU A 113 -14.42 2.70 -15.50
CA LEU A 113 -14.53 2.38 -14.07
C LEU A 113 -14.68 3.64 -13.21
N TRP A 114 -14.06 4.76 -13.65
CA TRP A 114 -14.15 6.10 -13.05
C TRP A 114 -14.00 7.16 -14.13
N ASP A 115 -14.30 8.40 -13.79
CA ASP A 115 -14.21 9.52 -14.71
C ASP A 115 -13.75 10.80 -14.01
N TYR A 116 -12.52 11.22 -14.29
CA TYR A 116 -11.92 12.46 -13.78
C TYR A 116 -11.94 13.59 -14.81
N SER A 117 -12.70 13.47 -15.90
CA SER A 117 -12.70 14.47 -17.00
C SER A 117 -13.05 15.89 -16.54
N LYS A 118 -13.79 16.03 -15.45
CA LYS A 118 -14.17 17.31 -14.86
C LYS A 118 -13.13 17.89 -13.89
N LEU A 119 -12.06 17.15 -13.57
CA LEU A 119 -11.04 17.60 -12.65
C LEU A 119 -9.87 18.24 -13.36
N TRP A 120 -9.29 19.26 -12.73
CA TRP A 120 -8.16 19.98 -13.27
C TRP A 120 -6.95 19.06 -13.49
N GLY A 121 -6.25 19.29 -14.62
CA GLY A 121 -5.03 18.56 -14.95
C GLY A 121 -5.24 17.07 -15.25
N ASN A 122 -6.49 16.63 -15.52
CA ASN A 122 -6.73 15.24 -15.85
C ASN A 122 -6.09 14.86 -17.19
N ILE A 123 -5.66 13.60 -17.28
CA ILE A 123 -5.17 12.97 -18.51
C ILE A 123 -6.21 11.94 -18.93
N GLN A 124 -6.87 12.19 -20.06
CA GLN A 124 -7.91 11.34 -20.67
C GLN A 124 -9.10 11.01 -19.72
N GLY A 125 -9.28 11.78 -18.64
CA GLY A 125 -10.26 11.49 -17.58
C GLY A 125 -9.91 10.25 -16.73
N ILE A 126 -8.70 9.71 -16.89
CA ILE A 126 -8.27 8.46 -16.21
C ILE A 126 -7.47 8.78 -14.95
N ILE A 127 -6.54 9.73 -15.01
CA ILE A 127 -5.73 10.18 -13.86
C ILE A 127 -5.80 11.69 -13.73
N CYS A 128 -5.56 12.20 -12.51
CA CYS A 128 -5.42 13.63 -12.27
C CYS A 128 -4.55 13.90 -11.04
N PRO A 129 -3.94 15.11 -10.91
CA PRO A 129 -3.04 15.46 -9.81
C PRO A 129 -3.66 15.30 -8.42
N LEU A 130 -4.95 15.57 -8.30
CA LEU A 130 -5.67 15.43 -7.03
C LEU A 130 -5.63 13.99 -6.52
N PHE A 131 -5.95 13.00 -7.38
CA PHE A 131 -5.94 11.60 -7.00
C PHE A 131 -4.53 11.04 -6.87
N THR A 132 -3.54 11.52 -7.66
CA THR A 132 -2.12 11.23 -7.43
C THR A 132 -1.70 11.61 -6.00
N PHE A 133 -2.13 12.79 -5.52
CA PHE A 133 -1.87 13.22 -4.15
C PHE A 133 -2.59 12.34 -3.11
N PHE A 134 -3.83 11.92 -3.37
CA PHE A 134 -4.53 10.98 -2.49
C PHE A 134 -3.84 9.62 -2.41
N TRP A 135 -3.37 9.09 -3.53
CA TRP A 135 -2.54 7.87 -3.54
C TRP A 135 -1.29 8.03 -2.68
N GLY A 136 -0.59 9.16 -2.82
CA GLY A 136 0.56 9.47 -1.98
C GLY A 136 0.22 9.46 -0.47
N ARG A 137 -0.94 9.98 -0.07
CA ARG A 137 -1.39 9.95 1.35
C ARG A 137 -1.70 8.53 1.83
N VAL A 138 -2.32 7.70 1.01
CA VAL A 138 -2.57 6.28 1.33
C VAL A 138 -1.24 5.56 1.54
N VAL A 139 -0.29 5.77 0.64
CA VAL A 139 1.07 5.21 0.73
C VAL A 139 1.77 5.68 2.00
N ALA A 140 1.76 6.99 2.29
CA ALA A 140 2.36 7.54 3.50
C ALA A 140 1.76 6.93 4.77
N GLY A 141 0.44 6.74 4.81
CA GLY A 141 -0.25 6.06 5.92
C GLY A 141 0.22 4.62 6.10
N VAL A 142 0.35 3.86 5.01
CA VAL A 142 0.84 2.47 5.04
C VAL A 142 2.29 2.41 5.52
N LEU A 143 3.17 3.31 5.03
CA LEU A 143 4.57 3.37 5.45
C LEU A 143 4.71 3.73 6.93
N LEU A 144 3.97 4.74 7.40
CA LEU A 144 3.98 5.12 8.82
C LEU A 144 3.50 3.98 9.71
N PHE A 145 2.43 3.28 9.31
CA PHE A 145 1.94 2.12 10.03
C PHE A 145 2.98 0.98 10.06
N ALA A 146 3.63 0.69 8.93
CA ALA A 146 4.66 -0.34 8.85
C ALA A 146 5.87 0.01 9.73
N VAL A 147 6.30 1.29 9.74
CA VAL A 147 7.40 1.77 10.59
C VAL A 147 7.03 1.68 12.07
N SER A 148 5.81 2.07 12.47
CA SER A 148 5.37 1.97 13.86
C SER A 148 5.27 0.51 14.32
N ALA A 149 4.70 -0.37 13.51
CA ALA A 149 4.61 -1.80 13.81
C ALA A 149 5.99 -2.46 13.95
N ALA A 150 6.95 -2.10 13.10
CA ALA A 150 8.33 -2.57 13.18
C ALA A 150 9.03 -2.05 14.44
N ALA A 151 8.80 -0.80 14.83
CA ALA A 151 9.35 -0.22 16.05
C ALA A 151 8.80 -0.89 17.30
N GLU A 152 7.50 -1.20 17.33
CA GLU A 152 6.87 -1.96 18.41
C GLU A 152 7.41 -3.39 18.51
N ALA A 153 7.52 -4.09 17.38
CA ALA A 153 8.12 -5.42 17.34
C ALA A 153 9.58 -5.42 17.81
N GLY A 154 10.37 -4.43 17.39
CA GLY A 154 11.74 -4.24 17.87
C GLY A 154 11.84 -3.86 19.34
N GLY A 155 10.86 -3.10 19.86
CA GLY A 155 10.74 -2.75 21.28
C GLY A 155 10.39 -3.94 22.17
N VAL A 156 9.51 -4.83 21.70
CA VAL A 156 9.18 -6.09 22.40
C VAL A 156 10.40 -6.99 22.50
N VAL A 157 11.25 -7.05 21.48
CA VAL A 157 12.50 -7.83 21.51
C VAL A 157 13.51 -7.23 22.49
N ARG A 158 13.53 -5.90 22.66
CA ARG A 158 14.41 -5.20 23.63
C ARG A 158 13.87 -5.20 25.06
N GLY A 159 12.56 -5.36 25.24
CA GLY A 159 11.88 -5.34 26.54
C GLY A 159 11.75 -6.70 27.23
N THR A 160 12.11 -7.80 26.59
CA THR A 160 12.20 -9.10 27.27
C THR A 160 13.42 -9.09 28.19
N PRO A 161 13.22 -9.17 29.54
CA PRO A 161 14.34 -9.30 30.43
C PRO A 161 15.13 -10.56 30.02
N ALA A 162 16.45 -10.40 29.94
CA ALA A 162 17.41 -11.42 29.54
C ALA A 162 17.15 -12.74 30.27
N GLY A 163 16.42 -13.65 29.64
CA GLY A 163 16.02 -14.93 30.21
C GLY A 163 15.58 -15.97 29.20
N VAL A 164 15.52 -15.61 27.90
CA VAL A 164 15.28 -16.62 26.86
C VAL A 164 16.62 -17.07 26.29
N VAL A 165 17.10 -18.16 26.85
CA VAL A 165 18.26 -18.91 26.40
C VAL A 165 17.99 -19.51 25.03
N TYR A 166 18.60 -18.96 23.97
CA TYR A 166 18.83 -19.70 22.73
C TYR A 166 20.18 -20.40 22.80
N GLY A 167 20.13 -21.76 22.89
CA GLY A 167 21.27 -22.63 22.64
C GLY A 167 22.26 -22.74 23.79
N GLY A 168 22.00 -23.64 24.73
CA GLY A 168 22.88 -24.36 25.62
C GLY A 168 24.35 -23.99 25.70
N ARG A 169 24.71 -22.96 26.47
CA ARG A 169 25.92 -22.89 27.28
C ARG A 169 25.76 -21.80 28.34
N VAL A 170 25.43 -22.21 29.55
CA VAL A 170 25.55 -21.37 30.74
C VAL A 170 27.05 -21.32 31.11
N LEU A 171 27.70 -20.20 30.80
CA LEU A 171 28.99 -19.89 31.43
C LEU A 171 28.69 -19.22 32.78
N ARG A 172 28.75 -20.01 33.83
CA ARG A 172 28.78 -19.48 35.19
C ARG A 172 30.15 -18.84 35.42
N HIS A 173 30.19 -17.53 35.49
CA HIS A 173 31.31 -16.84 36.12
C HIS A 173 31.05 -16.82 37.64
N PHE A 174 31.85 -17.51 38.38
CA PHE A 174 31.99 -17.35 39.82
C PHE A 174 32.99 -16.21 40.07
N PRO A 175 32.68 -15.25 40.95
CA PRO A 175 33.70 -14.33 41.44
C PRO A 175 34.53 -14.99 42.54
N HIS A 176 35.84 -14.84 42.46
CA HIS A 176 36.74 -14.96 43.60
C HIS A 176 36.93 -13.58 44.22
#